data_154431b7c8a117872e00434c5d850b51
#
_entry.id   154431b7c8a117872e00434c5d850b51
#
_cell.length_a   1.000
_cell.length_b   1.000
_cell.length_c   1.000
_cell.angle_alpha   90.00
_cell.angle_beta   90.00
_cell.angle_gamma   90.00
#
_symmetry.space_group_name_H-M   'P 1'
#
loop_
_entity.id
_entity.type
_entity.pdbx_description
1 polymer ?
#
loop_
_entity_poly.entity_id
_entity_poly.type
_entity_poly.pdbx_seq_one_letter_code
_entity_poly.pdbx_strand_id
1 'polypeptide(L)'
;ASWSGVTAVIASAAADNAVLRAASHENIGTRFLPHDRQLSARKLWIAFAAEVEGTITVDDGAQKALVERGTSLLPAGVVSVAGSFDVGAVVNVVNSAGDLLARGMSAMGADSARNAAGKRTADLSDMSVVEAIHRDDLVVLTPR
;
A
#
# COMPACT_ATOMS: atom_id res chain seq x y z
N ALA A 1 5.22 -5.29 -13.10
CA ALA A 1 4.62 -5.43 -14.46
C ALA A 1 3.09 -5.54 -14.36
N SER A 2 2.55 -6.56 -13.67
CA SER A 2 1.08 -6.82 -13.65
C SER A 2 0.25 -5.63 -13.16
N TRP A 3 0.68 -4.96 -12.10
CA TRP A 3 0.02 -3.75 -11.57
C TRP A 3 0.18 -2.49 -12.45
N SER A 4 1.08 -2.55 -13.47
CA SER A 4 1.25 -1.47 -14.46
C SER A 4 0.45 -1.71 -15.74
N GLY A 5 -0.40 -2.73 -15.78
CA GLY A 5 -1.16 -3.10 -16.98
C GLY A 5 -0.33 -3.80 -18.05
N VAL A 6 0.86 -4.31 -17.70
CA VAL A 6 1.77 -4.97 -18.66
C VAL A 6 1.81 -6.46 -18.39
N THR A 7 1.58 -7.26 -19.45
CA THR A 7 1.83 -8.71 -19.40
C THR A 7 3.33 -8.97 -19.28
N ALA A 8 3.72 -9.82 -18.33
CA ALA A 8 5.10 -10.29 -18.22
C ALA A 8 5.18 -11.79 -18.48
N VAL A 9 6.25 -12.23 -19.13
CA VAL A 9 6.54 -13.66 -19.36
C VAL A 9 7.93 -13.96 -18.83
N ILE A 10 8.02 -14.96 -17.98
CA ILE A 10 9.30 -15.54 -17.52
C ILE A 10 9.49 -16.86 -18.24
N ALA A 11 10.52 -16.95 -19.07
CA ALA A 11 10.87 -18.14 -19.83
C ALA A 11 12.35 -18.47 -19.71
N SER A 12 12.73 -19.71 -20.03
CA SER A 12 14.13 -20.12 -20.09
C SER A 12 14.88 -19.34 -21.16
N ALA A 13 16.02 -18.76 -20.82
CA ALA A 13 16.92 -18.12 -21.78
C ALA A 13 17.53 -19.12 -22.79
N ALA A 14 17.54 -20.41 -22.47
CA ALA A 14 18.00 -21.47 -23.36
C ALA A 14 16.95 -21.94 -24.38
N ALA A 15 15.71 -21.44 -24.28
CA ALA A 15 14.67 -21.80 -25.26
C ALA A 15 14.91 -21.04 -26.58
N ASP A 16 14.88 -21.78 -27.68
CA ASP A 16 15.04 -21.20 -29.04
C ASP A 16 13.98 -20.16 -29.29
N ASN A 17 14.43 -18.98 -29.78
CA ASN A 17 13.56 -17.85 -30.12
C ASN A 17 12.59 -17.43 -28.99
N ALA A 18 13.00 -17.56 -27.72
CA ALA A 18 12.14 -17.33 -26.54
C ALA A 18 11.40 -15.98 -26.59
N VAL A 19 12.09 -14.89 -26.96
CA VAL A 19 11.49 -13.54 -27.06
C VAL A 19 10.43 -13.48 -28.16
N LEU A 20 10.73 -14.01 -29.33
CA LEU A 20 9.79 -13.99 -30.48
C LEU A 20 8.54 -14.82 -30.15
N ARG A 21 8.72 -15.99 -29.58
CA ARG A 21 7.64 -16.89 -29.19
C ARG A 21 6.76 -16.28 -28.08
N ALA A 22 7.37 -15.61 -27.10
CA ALA A 22 6.63 -14.88 -26.07
C ALA A 22 5.82 -13.73 -26.68
N ALA A 23 6.40 -12.97 -27.60
CA ALA A 23 5.73 -11.87 -28.31
C ALA A 23 4.57 -12.34 -29.21
N SER A 24 4.72 -13.53 -29.81
CA SER A 24 3.66 -14.18 -30.59
C SER A 24 2.58 -14.87 -29.74
N HIS A 25 2.58 -14.63 -28.42
CA HIS A 25 1.66 -15.22 -27.47
C HIS A 25 1.69 -16.76 -27.40
N GLU A 26 2.77 -17.38 -27.82
CA GLU A 26 2.97 -18.82 -27.63
C GLU A 26 3.04 -19.17 -26.14
N ASN A 27 2.63 -20.37 -25.81
CA ASN A 27 2.65 -20.87 -24.44
C ASN A 27 4.06 -21.32 -24.03
N ILE A 28 4.92 -20.36 -23.69
CA ILE A 28 6.27 -20.60 -23.20
C ILE A 28 6.46 -20.00 -21.80
N GLY A 29 7.04 -20.76 -20.88
CA GLY A 29 7.32 -20.30 -19.53
C GLY A 29 6.07 -19.96 -18.71
N THR A 30 6.20 -18.98 -17.81
CA THR A 30 5.11 -18.50 -16.95
C THR A 30 4.67 -17.10 -17.39
N ARG A 31 3.40 -16.94 -17.68
CA ARG A 31 2.80 -15.68 -18.07
C ARG A 31 2.05 -15.06 -16.90
N PHE A 32 2.36 -13.80 -16.59
CA PHE A 32 1.70 -12.98 -15.60
C PHE A 32 0.80 -11.99 -16.33
N LEU A 33 -0.50 -12.13 -16.16
CA LEU A 33 -1.47 -11.24 -16.78
C LEU A 33 -1.50 -9.87 -16.07
N PRO A 34 -1.90 -8.81 -16.78
CA PRO A 34 -2.17 -7.52 -16.16
C PRO A 34 -3.19 -7.66 -15.04
N HIS A 35 -2.99 -6.91 -13.96
CA HIS A 35 -4.01 -6.78 -12.92
C HIS A 35 -5.11 -5.84 -13.43
N ASP A 36 -6.38 -6.13 -13.12
CA ASP A 36 -7.52 -5.31 -13.53
C ASP A 36 -7.41 -3.87 -13.01
N ARG A 37 -6.81 -3.69 -11.83
CA ARG A 37 -6.54 -2.39 -11.24
C ARG A 37 -5.11 -1.94 -11.55
N GLN A 38 -4.98 -0.94 -12.41
CA GLN A 38 -3.70 -0.29 -12.68
C GLN A 38 -3.39 0.74 -11.59
N LEU A 39 -2.16 0.73 -11.10
CA LEU A 39 -1.66 1.71 -10.15
C LEU A 39 -0.81 2.76 -10.90
N SER A 40 -0.90 4.03 -10.45
CA SER A 40 0.01 5.08 -10.90
C SER A 40 1.46 4.75 -10.51
N ALA A 41 2.43 5.37 -11.20
CA ALA A 41 3.85 5.17 -10.88
C ALA A 41 4.18 5.47 -9.41
N ARG A 42 3.57 6.52 -8.83
CA ARG A 42 3.70 6.86 -7.40
C ARG A 42 3.19 5.72 -6.51
N LYS A 43 2.01 5.20 -6.80
CA LYS A 43 1.43 4.08 -6.03
C LYS A 43 2.23 2.79 -6.17
N LEU A 44 2.79 2.53 -7.34
CA LEU A 44 3.71 1.41 -7.55
C LEU A 44 4.98 1.55 -6.72
N TRP A 45 5.53 2.76 -6.65
CA TRP A 45 6.71 3.03 -5.82
C TRP A 45 6.40 2.82 -4.34
N ILE A 46 5.30 3.38 -3.82
CA ILE A 46 4.86 3.18 -2.42
C ILE A 46 4.67 1.70 -2.10
N ALA A 47 4.02 0.95 -3.00
CA ALA A 47 3.67 -0.44 -2.75
C ALA A 47 4.88 -1.38 -2.74
N PHE A 48 5.88 -1.14 -3.64
CA PHE A 48 6.86 -2.18 -3.98
C PHE A 48 8.32 -1.73 -3.95
N ALA A 49 8.62 -0.44 -4.04
CA ALA A 49 9.99 0.05 -4.18
C ALA A 49 10.48 0.89 -3.01
N ALA A 50 9.59 1.54 -2.27
CA ALA A 50 9.96 2.36 -1.14
C ALA A 50 10.39 1.52 0.06
N GLU A 51 11.39 2.00 0.79
CA GLU A 51 11.76 1.45 2.10
C GLU A 51 10.62 1.74 3.11
N VAL A 52 10.35 0.76 3.97
CA VAL A 52 9.30 0.86 4.98
C VAL A 52 9.96 1.21 6.32
N GLU A 53 9.59 2.38 6.88
CA GLU A 53 10.22 2.91 8.09
C GLU A 53 9.41 2.63 9.37
N GLY A 54 8.15 2.20 9.22
CA GLY A 54 7.29 1.91 10.36
C GLY A 54 6.05 1.12 10.03
N THR A 55 5.26 0.85 11.08
CA THR A 55 4.02 0.10 10.96
C THR A 55 2.91 0.77 11.78
N ILE A 56 1.75 0.91 11.17
CA ILE A 56 0.52 1.40 11.81
C ILE A 56 -0.46 0.25 11.89
N THR A 57 -0.86 -0.11 13.11
CA THR A 57 -1.93 -1.10 13.35
C THR A 57 -3.28 -0.39 13.38
N VAL A 58 -4.26 -0.95 12.69
CA VAL A 58 -5.61 -0.37 12.59
C VAL A 58 -6.67 -1.29 13.16
N ASP A 59 -7.80 -0.70 13.57
CA ASP A 59 -8.98 -1.44 14.01
C ASP A 59 -9.80 -2.01 12.84
N ASP A 60 -10.78 -2.86 13.14
CA ASP A 60 -11.64 -3.51 12.13
C ASP A 60 -12.47 -2.50 11.32
N GLY A 61 -12.86 -1.38 11.93
CA GLY A 61 -13.60 -0.32 11.26
C GLY A 61 -12.76 0.38 10.20
N ALA A 62 -11.52 0.72 10.53
CA ALA A 62 -10.56 1.31 9.62
C ALA A 62 -10.15 0.29 8.54
N GLN A 63 -9.88 -0.98 8.91
CA GLN A 63 -9.62 -2.05 7.95
C GLN A 63 -10.71 -2.12 6.88
N LYS A 64 -11.97 -2.18 7.30
CA LYS A 64 -13.13 -2.24 6.39
C LYS A 64 -13.23 -0.98 5.51
N ALA A 65 -13.01 0.20 6.09
CA ALA A 65 -13.03 1.46 5.35
C ALA A 65 -11.93 1.53 4.29
N LEU A 66 -10.72 1.09 4.61
CA LEU A 66 -9.58 1.08 3.70
C LEU A 66 -9.78 0.07 2.56
N VAL A 67 -10.10 -1.19 2.89
CA VAL A 67 -10.15 -2.29 1.91
C VAL A 67 -11.38 -2.18 1.00
N GLU A 68 -12.57 -1.91 1.56
CA GLU A 68 -13.81 -1.93 0.78
C GLU A 68 -14.10 -0.58 0.11
N ARG A 69 -13.81 0.54 0.79
CA ARG A 69 -14.19 1.89 0.33
C ARG A 69 -13.02 2.71 -0.22
N GLY A 70 -11.78 2.30 0.04
CA GLY A 70 -10.58 3.02 -0.42
C GLY A 70 -10.49 4.45 0.14
N THR A 71 -10.86 4.63 1.41
CA THR A 71 -10.81 5.92 2.11
C THR A 71 -9.40 6.23 2.63
N SER A 72 -9.18 7.46 3.08
CA SER A 72 -7.99 7.82 3.87
C SER A 72 -7.99 7.12 5.22
N LEU A 73 -6.82 6.90 5.80
CA LEU A 73 -6.66 6.44 7.18
C LEU A 73 -6.74 7.64 8.12
N LEU A 74 -7.75 7.64 8.97
CA LEU A 74 -7.90 8.66 10.02
C LEU A 74 -7.24 8.19 11.33
N PRO A 75 -6.76 9.10 12.18
CA PRO A 75 -6.20 8.77 13.48
C PRO A 75 -7.15 7.97 14.38
N ALA A 76 -8.46 8.18 14.25
CA ALA A 76 -9.49 7.46 15.02
C ALA A 76 -9.45 5.94 14.80
N GLY A 77 -9.02 5.48 13.63
CA GLY A 77 -8.89 4.06 13.31
C GLY A 77 -7.51 3.47 13.62
N VAL A 78 -6.57 4.27 14.14
CA VAL A 78 -5.22 3.81 14.51
C VAL A 78 -5.25 3.25 15.93
N VAL A 79 -4.79 2.01 16.09
CA VAL A 79 -4.67 1.31 17.38
C VAL A 79 -3.27 1.52 17.98
N SER A 80 -2.23 1.36 17.16
CA SER A 80 -0.85 1.51 17.59
C SER A 80 0.08 1.89 16.44
N VAL A 81 1.24 2.44 16.78
CA VAL A 81 2.27 2.88 15.84
C VAL A 81 3.62 2.37 16.30
N ALA A 82 4.32 1.61 15.47
CA ALA A 82 5.64 1.06 15.70
C ALA A 82 6.66 1.66 14.72
N GLY A 83 7.92 1.73 15.17
CA GLY A 83 9.01 2.34 14.40
C GLY A 83 9.21 3.82 14.72
N SER A 84 10.20 4.42 14.07
CA SER A 84 10.49 5.86 14.14
C SER A 84 10.56 6.36 12.70
N PHE A 85 9.69 7.28 12.34
CA PHE A 85 9.59 7.81 10.99
C PHE A 85 9.09 9.26 10.99
N ASP A 86 9.43 9.97 9.95
CA ASP A 86 9.02 11.35 9.71
C ASP A 86 7.81 11.45 8.78
N VAL A 87 7.31 12.67 8.60
CA VAL A 87 6.27 12.99 7.60
C VAL A 87 6.79 12.62 6.21
N GLY A 88 5.97 11.91 5.43
CA GLY A 88 6.33 11.47 4.09
C GLY A 88 7.00 10.09 4.02
N ALA A 89 7.34 9.49 5.16
CA ALA A 89 7.86 8.12 5.20
C ALA A 89 6.81 7.09 4.79
N VAL A 90 7.25 6.01 4.15
CA VAL A 90 6.36 4.91 3.81
C VAL A 90 6.24 3.94 5.00
N VAL A 91 5.01 3.61 5.35
CA VAL A 91 4.68 2.73 6.48
C VAL A 91 3.78 1.58 6.03
N ASN A 92 3.90 0.44 6.69
CA ASN A 92 2.94 -0.64 6.58
C ASN A 92 1.68 -0.32 7.40
N VAL A 93 0.53 -0.69 6.87
CA VAL A 93 -0.75 -0.68 7.58
C VAL A 93 -1.18 -2.13 7.77
N VAL A 94 -1.33 -2.54 9.02
CA VAL A 94 -1.66 -3.93 9.39
C VAL A 94 -2.92 -3.96 10.24
N ASN A 95 -3.61 -5.11 10.25
CA ASN A 95 -4.71 -5.35 11.18
C ASN A 95 -4.19 -5.78 12.57
N SER A 96 -5.10 -6.04 13.51
CA SER A 96 -4.77 -6.48 14.88
C SER A 96 -4.13 -7.87 14.93
N ALA A 97 -4.27 -8.68 13.88
CA ALA A 97 -3.61 -9.98 13.73
C ALA A 97 -2.19 -9.86 13.15
N GLY A 98 -1.80 -8.69 12.66
CA GLY A 98 -0.50 -8.45 12.03
C GLY A 98 -0.50 -8.65 10.50
N ASP A 99 -1.65 -8.93 9.89
CA ASP A 99 -1.73 -9.09 8.44
C ASP A 99 -1.56 -7.76 7.73
N LEU A 100 -0.74 -7.74 6.68
CA LEU A 100 -0.50 -6.55 5.87
C LEU A 100 -1.72 -6.23 5.01
N LEU A 101 -2.34 -5.08 5.26
CA LEU A 101 -3.51 -4.59 4.51
C LEU A 101 -3.11 -3.64 3.39
N ALA A 102 -2.22 -2.71 3.68
CA ALA A 102 -1.85 -1.61 2.80
C ALA A 102 -0.43 -1.09 3.09
N ARG A 103 0.08 -0.28 2.18
CA ARG A 103 1.22 0.63 2.39
C ARG A 103 0.82 2.05 2.04
N GLY A 104 1.38 3.01 2.75
CA GLY A 104 1.10 4.41 2.48
C GLY A 104 2.16 5.35 3.00
N MET A 105 2.19 6.56 2.45
CA MET A 105 3.03 7.64 2.97
C MET A 105 2.33 8.32 4.12
N SER A 106 2.98 8.36 5.28
CA SER A 106 2.43 8.99 6.47
C SER A 106 2.39 10.51 6.33
N ALA A 107 1.24 11.10 6.63
CA ALA A 107 1.07 12.55 6.67
C ALA A 107 1.56 13.16 8.00
N MET A 108 1.97 12.33 8.96
CA MET A 108 2.48 12.75 10.27
C MET A 108 3.66 11.88 10.70
N GLY A 109 4.58 12.44 11.50
CA GLY A 109 5.66 11.67 12.09
C GLY A 109 5.15 10.67 13.15
N ALA A 110 5.97 9.69 13.50
CA ALA A 110 5.62 8.59 14.39
C ALA A 110 5.06 9.05 15.76
N ASP A 111 5.67 10.06 16.37
CA ASP A 111 5.21 10.57 17.68
C ASP A 111 3.86 11.28 17.57
N SER A 112 3.65 12.07 16.52
CA SER A 112 2.36 12.71 16.26
C SER A 112 1.28 11.66 15.99
N ALA A 113 1.60 10.61 15.23
CA ALA A 113 0.68 9.52 14.95
C ALA A 113 0.31 8.73 16.22
N ARG A 114 1.27 8.47 17.12
CA ARG A 114 1.01 7.85 18.45
C ARG A 114 0.09 8.72 19.30
N ASN A 115 0.37 10.02 19.36
CA ASN A 115 -0.42 10.97 20.15
C ASN A 115 -1.85 11.14 19.60
N ALA A 116 -2.05 11.01 18.29
CA ALA A 116 -3.33 11.12 17.63
C ALA A 116 -4.13 9.81 17.60
N ALA A 117 -3.48 8.66 17.83
CA ALA A 117 -4.10 7.34 17.74
C ALA A 117 -5.38 7.22 18.57
N GLY A 118 -6.46 6.73 17.97
CA GLY A 118 -7.77 6.55 18.58
C GLY A 118 -8.58 7.85 18.78
N LYS A 119 -8.01 9.03 18.48
CA LYS A 119 -8.70 10.30 18.66
C LYS A 119 -9.51 10.69 17.41
N ARG A 120 -10.69 11.26 17.63
CA ARG A 120 -11.49 11.80 16.53
C ARG A 120 -10.89 13.10 16.03
N THR A 121 -11.08 13.40 14.76
CA THR A 121 -10.61 14.64 14.14
C THR A 121 -11.04 15.90 14.90
N ALA A 122 -12.25 15.91 15.46
CA ALA A 122 -12.76 17.03 16.26
C ALA A 122 -11.97 17.27 17.58
N ASP A 123 -11.29 16.23 18.08
CA ASP A 123 -10.50 16.28 19.31
C ASP A 123 -9.03 16.66 19.04
N LEU A 124 -8.67 16.85 17.76
CA LEU A 124 -7.31 17.17 17.29
C LEU A 124 -7.20 18.63 16.83
N SER A 125 -7.89 19.55 17.52
CA SER A 125 -8.01 20.97 17.14
C SER A 125 -6.66 21.70 16.94
N ASP A 126 -5.58 21.20 17.53
CA ASP A 126 -4.23 21.77 17.43
C ASP A 126 -3.36 21.14 16.31
N MET A 127 -3.90 20.15 15.57
CA MET A 127 -3.14 19.49 14.51
C MET A 127 -3.57 20.01 13.13
N SER A 128 -2.61 20.46 12.34
CA SER A 128 -2.83 20.91 10.96
C SER A 128 -3.14 19.76 9.98
N VAL A 129 -2.96 18.51 10.40
CA VAL A 129 -3.14 17.31 9.58
C VAL A 129 -4.25 16.45 10.17
N VAL A 130 -5.30 16.25 9.38
CA VAL A 130 -6.52 15.52 9.78
C VAL A 130 -6.42 14.02 9.53
N GLU A 131 -5.57 13.59 8.61
CA GLU A 131 -5.44 12.20 8.16
C GLU A 131 -4.07 11.63 8.54
N ALA A 132 -4.02 10.38 8.98
CA ALA A 132 -2.76 9.70 9.20
C ALA A 132 -2.09 9.32 7.87
N ILE A 133 -2.91 8.88 6.89
CA ILE A 133 -2.47 8.60 5.52
C ILE A 133 -3.60 9.02 4.58
N HIS A 134 -3.29 9.88 3.60
CA HIS A 134 -4.26 10.27 2.58
C HIS A 134 -4.49 9.12 1.58
N ARG A 135 -5.72 8.94 1.11
CA ARG A 135 -6.10 7.86 0.17
C ARG A 135 -5.28 7.83 -1.13
N ASP A 136 -4.84 9.01 -1.61
CA ASP A 136 -4.05 9.09 -2.83
C ASP A 136 -2.62 8.57 -2.63
N ASP A 137 -2.14 8.60 -1.38
CA ASP A 137 -0.84 8.10 -0.95
C ASP A 137 -0.91 6.73 -0.25
N LEU A 138 -2.04 6.02 -0.39
CA LEU A 138 -2.30 4.72 0.20
C LEU A 138 -2.59 3.67 -0.89
N VAL A 139 -1.99 2.49 -0.75
CA VAL A 139 -2.17 1.36 -1.66
C VAL A 139 -2.62 0.14 -0.86
N VAL A 140 -3.85 -0.30 -1.09
CA VAL A 140 -4.37 -1.55 -0.52
C VAL A 140 -3.76 -2.72 -1.28
N LEU A 141 -3.14 -3.66 -0.56
CA LEU A 141 -2.41 -4.81 -1.08
C LEU A 141 -3.18 -6.12 -0.95
N THR A 142 -4.16 -6.18 -0.05
CA THR A 142 -5.06 -7.33 0.08
C THR A 142 -6.04 -7.38 -1.08
N PRO A 143 -6.37 -8.58 -1.62
CA PRO A 143 -7.48 -8.74 -2.56
C PRO A 143 -8.80 -8.25 -1.94
N ARG A 144 -9.62 -7.61 -2.75
CA ARG A 144 -11.00 -7.28 -2.38
C ARG A 144 -11.87 -8.50 -2.45
#